data_ebf532210330d158cb825b5223399ce7
#
_entry.id   ebf532210330d158cb825b5223399ce7
#
_cell.length_a   1.000
_cell.length_b   1.000
_cell.length_c   1.000
_cell.angle_alpha   90.00
_cell.angle_beta   90.00
_cell.angle_gamma   90.00
#
_symmetry.space_group_name_H-M   'P 1'
#
loop_
_entity.id
_entity.type
_entity.pdbx_description
1 polymer ?
#
loop_
_entity_poly.entity_id
_entity_poly.type
_entity_poly.pdbx_seq_one_letter_code
_entity_poly.pdbx_strand_id
1 'polypeptide(L)'
;LGIRPQEISTQVLPRDLHAEYFSALALIATSIERMATEIRGLQKSEQREVEEYFAKGQKGSSAMPHKRNPIGSENMTGLARVVRGHLVTAFENVALWHERDISHSSAERIITPDTTILINYMLNRFGNIVKNLTVFPEDMKRNMESTFGLIYSQRVMLSLIEKGMTREEAYDLVQPKTAQSWDNQVDFKPLLEADERVTAKLSQKEID
;
A
#
# COMPACT_ATOMS: atom_id res chain seq x y z
N LEU A 1 21.41 -28.07 -0.92
CA LEU A 1 20.73 -26.76 -0.97
C LEU A 1 21.41 -25.73 -1.89
N GLY A 2 22.65 -26.01 -2.39
CA GLY A 2 23.41 -25.09 -3.26
C GLY A 2 23.93 -23.83 -2.56
N ILE A 3 23.88 -23.76 -1.24
CA ILE A 3 24.36 -22.64 -0.45
C ILE A 3 25.87 -22.79 -0.21
N ARG A 4 26.61 -21.71 -0.43
CA ARG A 4 28.06 -21.67 -0.14
C ARG A 4 28.28 -21.50 1.35
N PRO A 5 29.26 -22.23 1.97
CA PRO A 5 29.67 -21.98 3.34
C PRO A 5 30.37 -20.63 3.46
N GLN A 6 30.41 -20.07 4.66
CA GLN A 6 31.22 -18.90 4.97
C GLN A 6 32.72 -19.25 4.80
N GLU A 7 33.47 -18.38 4.11
CA GLU A 7 34.89 -18.64 3.81
C GLU A 7 35.76 -18.60 5.07
N ILE A 8 35.47 -17.67 5.98
CA ILE A 8 36.18 -17.49 7.24
C ILE A 8 35.16 -17.27 8.36
N SER A 9 35.31 -17.98 9.45
CA SER A 9 34.56 -17.76 10.69
C SER A 9 35.43 -18.13 11.91
N THR A 10 35.08 -17.56 13.06
CA THR A 10 35.60 -18.02 14.36
C THR A 10 34.77 -19.22 14.84
N GLN A 11 34.70 -19.46 16.14
CA GLN A 11 33.84 -20.49 16.71
C GLN A 11 32.35 -20.26 16.41
N VAL A 12 31.94 -19.01 16.15
CA VAL A 12 30.60 -18.61 15.76
C VAL A 12 30.63 -17.79 14.49
N LEU A 13 29.51 -17.82 13.73
CA LEU A 13 29.34 -16.95 12.59
C LEU A 13 29.19 -15.50 13.05
N PRO A 14 29.72 -14.54 12.31
CA PRO A 14 29.46 -13.11 12.53
C PRO A 14 27.96 -12.81 12.52
N ARG A 15 27.50 -12.00 13.47
CA ARG A 15 26.07 -11.73 13.64
C ARG A 15 25.50 -10.69 12.68
N ASP A 16 26.34 -9.98 11.94
CA ASP A 16 25.93 -9.15 10.81
C ASP A 16 25.21 -9.97 9.74
N LEU A 17 25.62 -11.22 9.48
CA LEU A 17 24.92 -12.13 8.57
C LEU A 17 23.51 -12.45 9.05
N HIS A 18 23.34 -12.64 10.37
CA HIS A 18 22.00 -12.84 10.95
C HIS A 18 21.17 -11.56 10.87
N ALA A 19 21.78 -10.39 11.13
CA ALA A 19 21.13 -9.10 11.02
C ALA A 19 20.67 -8.82 9.58
N GLU A 20 21.45 -9.18 8.57
CA GLU A 20 21.07 -9.12 7.15
C GLU A 20 19.84 -10.00 6.87
N TYR A 21 19.84 -11.25 7.35
CA TYR A 21 18.70 -12.15 7.23
C TYR A 21 17.44 -11.57 7.87
N PHE A 22 17.53 -11.07 9.11
CA PHE A 22 16.40 -10.43 9.79
C PHE A 22 15.93 -9.14 9.08
N SER A 23 16.85 -8.41 8.46
CA SER A 23 16.50 -7.24 7.65
C SER A 23 15.64 -7.63 6.45
N ALA A 24 15.98 -8.71 5.76
CA ALA A 24 15.17 -9.25 4.66
C ALA A 24 13.77 -9.67 5.14
N LEU A 25 13.67 -10.36 6.27
CA LEU A 25 12.38 -10.76 6.86
C LEU A 25 11.54 -9.55 7.27
N ALA A 26 12.15 -8.53 7.84
CA ALA A 26 11.48 -7.29 8.21
C ALA A 26 10.97 -6.51 6.99
N LEU A 27 11.71 -6.50 5.88
CA LEU A 27 11.26 -5.91 4.61
C LEU A 27 10.04 -6.65 4.04
N ILE A 28 10.03 -7.98 4.11
CA ILE A 28 8.86 -8.78 3.70
C ILE A 28 7.65 -8.41 4.56
N ALA A 29 7.80 -8.39 5.88
CA ALA A 29 6.71 -8.00 6.79
C ALA A 29 6.20 -6.58 6.53
N THR A 30 7.10 -5.62 6.27
CA THR A 30 6.75 -4.24 5.95
C THR A 30 6.03 -4.11 4.62
N SER A 31 6.38 -4.93 3.62
CA SER A 31 5.68 -4.98 2.34
C SER A 31 4.26 -5.52 2.49
N ILE A 32 4.08 -6.56 3.30
CA ILE A 32 2.75 -7.08 3.64
C ILE A 32 1.93 -6.01 4.38
N GLU A 33 2.54 -5.32 5.36
CA GLU A 33 1.88 -4.23 6.10
C GLU A 33 1.40 -3.12 5.18
N ARG A 34 2.21 -2.70 4.21
CA ARG A 34 1.82 -1.68 3.24
C ARG A 34 0.58 -2.08 2.45
N MET A 35 0.56 -3.30 1.92
CA MET A 35 -0.59 -3.82 1.16
C MET A 35 -1.83 -4.00 2.05
N ALA A 36 -1.65 -4.51 3.28
CA ALA A 36 -2.73 -4.67 4.23
C ALA A 36 -3.32 -3.32 4.68
N THR A 37 -2.49 -2.29 4.80
CA THR A 37 -2.94 -0.92 5.11
C THR A 37 -3.79 -0.36 3.97
N GLU A 38 -3.43 -0.63 2.72
CA GLU A 38 -4.23 -0.24 1.55
C GLU A 38 -5.61 -0.93 1.56
N ILE A 39 -5.66 -2.24 1.77
CA ILE A 39 -6.93 -2.98 1.89
C ILE A 39 -7.81 -2.37 2.99
N ARG A 40 -7.24 -2.03 4.15
CA ARG A 40 -7.97 -1.36 5.24
C ARG A 40 -8.51 0.00 4.82
N GLY A 41 -7.78 0.75 4.00
CA GLY A 41 -8.21 2.02 3.41
C GLY A 41 -9.40 1.83 2.47
N LEU A 42 -9.27 0.91 1.52
CA LEU A 42 -10.28 0.61 0.51
C LEU A 42 -11.57 0.00 1.09
N GLN A 43 -11.50 -0.64 2.27
CA GLN A 43 -12.66 -1.23 2.95
C GLN A 43 -13.42 -0.23 3.84
N LYS A 44 -12.96 1.02 3.99
CA LYS A 44 -13.71 2.05 4.72
C LYS A 44 -15.11 2.21 4.13
N SER A 45 -16.09 2.50 4.99
CA SER A 45 -17.49 2.67 4.58
C SER A 45 -17.70 3.73 3.49
N GLU A 46 -16.88 4.78 3.53
CA GLU A 46 -16.91 5.89 2.58
C GLU A 46 -16.37 5.50 1.20
N GLN A 47 -15.42 4.58 1.13
CA GLN A 47 -14.81 4.09 -0.10
C GLN A 47 -15.47 2.82 -0.61
N ARG A 48 -15.49 1.77 0.21
CA ARG A 48 -16.13 0.49 -0.09
C ARG A 48 -15.73 -0.11 -1.44
N GLU A 49 -14.46 -0.02 -1.79
CA GLU A 49 -13.96 -0.54 -3.07
C GLU A 49 -13.60 -2.00 -3.02
N VAL A 50 -13.18 -2.48 -1.83
CA VAL A 50 -12.90 -3.89 -1.56
C VAL A 50 -13.40 -4.28 -0.17
N GLU A 51 -13.52 -5.59 0.07
CA GLU A 51 -13.86 -6.15 1.38
C GLU A 51 -13.14 -7.49 1.56
N GLU A 52 -12.55 -7.73 2.74
CA GLU A 52 -12.11 -9.07 3.12
C GLU A 52 -13.27 -10.04 3.08
N TYR A 53 -13.01 -11.27 2.66
CA TYR A 53 -14.03 -12.32 2.64
C TYR A 53 -14.68 -12.49 4.02
N PHE A 54 -15.99 -12.36 4.05
CA PHE A 54 -16.81 -12.51 5.24
C PHE A 54 -17.64 -13.79 5.14
N ALA A 55 -17.31 -14.80 5.94
CA ALA A 55 -17.97 -16.08 5.88
C ALA A 55 -19.43 -16.02 6.37
N LYS A 56 -20.29 -16.85 5.80
CA LYS A 56 -21.68 -16.99 6.26
C LYS A 56 -21.69 -17.40 7.75
N GLY A 57 -22.33 -16.59 8.58
CA GLY A 57 -22.39 -16.79 10.03
C GLY A 57 -21.22 -16.20 10.82
N GLN A 58 -20.23 -15.59 10.16
CA GLN A 58 -19.19 -14.83 10.84
C GLN A 58 -19.79 -13.60 11.51
N LYS A 59 -19.34 -13.30 12.74
CA LYS A 59 -19.73 -12.08 13.47
C LYS A 59 -18.65 -11.02 13.30
N GLY A 60 -19.00 -9.88 12.72
CA GLY A 60 -18.05 -8.76 12.55
C GLY A 60 -17.93 -7.88 13.80
N SER A 61 -18.96 -7.89 14.64
CA SER A 61 -19.02 -7.11 15.88
C SER A 61 -20.03 -7.74 16.83
N SER A 62 -19.80 -7.65 18.13
CA SER A 62 -20.75 -8.07 19.16
C SER A 62 -21.92 -7.10 19.31
N ALA A 63 -21.75 -5.82 18.95
CA ALA A 63 -22.71 -4.74 19.16
C ALA A 63 -23.41 -4.27 17.88
N MET A 64 -22.71 -4.35 16.72
CA MET A 64 -23.21 -3.83 15.45
C MET A 64 -23.22 -4.94 14.38
N PRO A 65 -24.37 -5.58 14.10
CA PRO A 65 -24.42 -6.74 13.19
C PRO A 65 -23.97 -6.48 11.74
N HIS A 66 -24.06 -5.22 11.29
CA HIS A 66 -23.66 -4.82 9.94
C HIS A 66 -22.16 -4.50 9.81
N LYS A 67 -21.44 -4.38 10.94
CA LYS A 67 -20.03 -3.98 10.94
C LYS A 67 -19.14 -5.14 10.46
N ARG A 68 -18.35 -4.87 9.42
CA ARG A 68 -17.37 -5.79 8.85
C ARG A 68 -16.00 -5.14 8.90
N ASN A 69 -15.15 -5.58 9.81
CA ASN A 69 -13.80 -5.05 9.97
C ASN A 69 -12.80 -5.89 9.16
N PRO A 70 -11.76 -5.27 8.58
CA PRO A 70 -10.65 -5.97 7.92
C PRO A 70 -9.68 -6.58 8.94
N ILE A 71 -10.16 -7.54 9.75
CA ILE A 71 -9.43 -8.10 10.90
C ILE A 71 -8.14 -8.79 10.45
N GLY A 72 -8.16 -9.45 9.29
CA GLY A 72 -6.97 -10.10 8.75
C GLY A 72 -5.88 -9.08 8.43
N SER A 73 -6.21 -8.00 7.74
CA SER A 73 -5.27 -6.92 7.42
C SER A 73 -4.82 -6.15 8.66
N GLU A 74 -5.70 -5.94 9.65
CA GLU A 74 -5.32 -5.36 10.93
C GLU A 74 -4.27 -6.22 11.65
N ASN A 75 -4.45 -7.55 11.67
CA ASN A 75 -3.48 -8.47 12.24
C ASN A 75 -2.13 -8.41 11.52
N MET A 76 -2.12 -8.35 10.18
CA MET A 76 -0.89 -8.24 9.40
C MET A 76 -0.11 -6.98 9.76
N THR A 77 -0.79 -5.83 9.89
CA THR A 77 -0.14 -4.58 10.29
C THR A 77 0.42 -4.63 11.73
N GLY A 78 -0.24 -5.34 12.63
CA GLY A 78 0.25 -5.56 13.99
C GLY A 78 1.49 -6.44 14.05
N LEU A 79 1.46 -7.59 13.34
CA LEU A 79 2.57 -8.56 13.34
C LEU A 79 3.84 -8.02 12.69
N ALA A 80 3.73 -7.16 11.69
CA ALA A 80 4.89 -6.50 11.08
C ALA A 80 5.70 -5.68 12.10
N ARG A 81 5.05 -5.08 13.09
CA ARG A 81 5.73 -4.34 14.17
C ARG A 81 6.58 -5.26 15.03
N VAL A 82 6.07 -6.47 15.34
CA VAL A 82 6.79 -7.48 16.11
C VAL A 82 8.06 -7.92 15.36
N VAL A 83 7.94 -8.23 14.07
CA VAL A 83 9.09 -8.61 13.23
C VAL A 83 10.15 -7.50 13.20
N ARG A 84 9.75 -6.23 13.08
CA ARG A 84 10.70 -5.10 13.15
C ARG A 84 11.35 -4.96 14.54
N GLY A 85 10.63 -5.26 15.60
CA GLY A 85 11.22 -5.32 16.95
C GLY A 85 12.31 -6.38 17.06
N HIS A 86 12.09 -7.56 16.48
CA HIS A 86 13.10 -8.63 16.44
C HIS A 86 14.34 -8.24 15.61
N LEU A 87 14.19 -7.45 14.54
CA LEU A 87 15.31 -6.90 13.77
C LEU A 87 16.21 -6.01 14.61
N VAL A 88 15.64 -5.16 15.48
CA VAL A 88 16.44 -4.34 16.40
C VAL A 88 17.29 -5.24 17.31
N THR A 89 16.70 -6.28 17.86
CA THR A 89 17.44 -7.28 18.70
C THR A 89 18.56 -7.96 17.89
N ALA A 90 18.32 -8.28 16.62
CA ALA A 90 19.35 -8.88 15.77
C ALA A 90 20.53 -7.93 15.52
N PHE A 91 20.30 -6.62 15.36
CA PHE A 91 21.36 -5.62 15.27
C PHE A 91 22.16 -5.49 16.56
N GLU A 92 21.50 -5.52 17.72
CA GLU A 92 22.16 -5.46 19.03
C GLU A 92 23.04 -6.69 19.28
N ASN A 93 22.79 -7.82 18.63
CA ASN A 93 23.59 -9.02 18.72
C ASN A 93 24.89 -8.99 17.91
N VAL A 94 25.11 -7.96 17.05
CA VAL A 94 26.30 -7.85 16.20
C VAL A 94 27.54 -7.57 17.05
N ALA A 95 27.45 -6.65 18.00
CA ALA A 95 28.57 -6.25 18.85
C ALA A 95 28.74 -7.24 20.01
N LEU A 96 29.71 -8.13 19.91
CA LEU A 96 30.09 -9.09 20.94
C LEU A 96 31.43 -8.67 21.59
N TRP A 97 31.69 -9.17 22.82
CA TRP A 97 32.94 -8.97 23.48
C TRP A 97 34.02 -9.88 22.88
N HIS A 98 35.16 -9.31 22.53
CA HIS A 98 36.27 -10.00 21.89
C HIS A 98 35.83 -10.80 20.66
N GLU A 99 36.23 -12.05 20.54
CA GLU A 99 35.81 -12.93 19.44
C GLU A 99 34.41 -13.51 19.65
N ARG A 100 33.97 -13.63 20.91
CA ARG A 100 32.68 -14.22 21.27
C ARG A 100 32.34 -13.97 22.73
N ASP A 101 31.08 -13.65 22.97
CA ASP A 101 30.41 -13.89 24.25
C ASP A 101 29.10 -14.67 23.99
N ILE A 102 28.29 -14.93 25.02
CA ILE A 102 27.06 -15.72 24.87
C ILE A 102 25.79 -14.87 24.97
N SER A 103 25.90 -13.56 25.04
CA SER A 103 24.75 -12.65 25.20
C SER A 103 23.72 -12.80 24.09
N HIS A 104 24.15 -13.00 22.85
CA HIS A 104 23.28 -13.20 21.68
C HIS A 104 22.46 -14.48 21.76
N SER A 105 22.96 -15.54 22.39
CA SER A 105 22.36 -16.87 22.36
C SER A 105 20.95 -16.91 22.96
N SER A 106 20.73 -16.26 24.09
CA SER A 106 19.41 -16.20 24.74
C SER A 106 18.40 -15.44 23.89
N ALA A 107 18.81 -14.32 23.28
CA ALA A 107 17.96 -13.52 22.43
C ALA A 107 17.59 -14.25 21.13
N GLU A 108 18.56 -14.89 20.48
CA GLU A 108 18.36 -15.63 19.21
C GLU A 108 17.42 -16.82 19.36
N ARG A 109 17.39 -17.47 20.53
CA ARG A 109 16.44 -18.56 20.82
C ARG A 109 14.99 -18.12 20.79
N ILE A 110 14.73 -16.84 20.99
CA ILE A 110 13.40 -16.23 20.93
C ILE A 110 13.16 -15.67 19.53
N ILE A 111 13.98 -14.74 19.09
CA ILE A 111 13.69 -13.96 17.87
C ILE A 111 13.75 -14.81 16.60
N THR A 112 14.60 -15.82 16.51
CA THR A 112 14.79 -16.61 15.28
C THR A 112 13.57 -17.48 14.99
N PRO A 113 13.12 -18.39 15.90
CA PRO A 113 11.92 -19.16 15.63
C PRO A 113 10.68 -18.29 15.49
N ASP A 114 10.50 -17.29 16.36
CA ASP A 114 9.30 -16.44 16.31
C ASP A 114 9.22 -15.67 15.01
N THR A 115 10.30 -15.05 14.54
CA THR A 115 10.29 -14.28 13.28
C THR A 115 9.99 -15.17 12.08
N THR A 116 10.60 -16.35 12.00
CA THR A 116 10.39 -17.26 10.87
C THR A 116 8.97 -17.82 10.85
N ILE A 117 8.42 -18.18 12.01
CA ILE A 117 7.02 -18.61 12.16
C ILE A 117 6.07 -17.48 11.80
N LEU A 118 6.32 -16.25 12.28
CA LEU A 118 5.48 -15.09 11.97
C LEU A 118 5.47 -14.79 10.48
N ILE A 119 6.62 -14.75 9.83
CA ILE A 119 6.70 -14.50 8.38
C ILE A 119 5.95 -15.58 7.60
N ASN A 120 6.14 -16.85 7.93
CA ASN A 120 5.39 -17.95 7.29
C ASN A 120 3.87 -17.77 7.48
N TYR A 121 3.44 -17.46 8.69
CA TYR A 121 2.04 -17.19 8.99
C TYR A 121 1.50 -15.98 8.19
N MET A 122 2.24 -14.87 8.19
CA MET A 122 1.84 -13.64 7.50
C MET A 122 1.69 -13.87 5.99
N LEU A 123 2.65 -14.55 5.34
CA LEU A 123 2.59 -14.86 3.91
C LEU A 123 1.37 -15.72 3.56
N ASN A 124 1.14 -16.79 4.31
CA ASN A 124 -0.01 -17.68 4.08
C ASN A 124 -1.35 -16.96 4.35
N ARG A 125 -1.43 -16.26 5.47
CA ARG A 125 -2.66 -15.54 5.86
C ARG A 125 -2.99 -14.42 4.89
N PHE A 126 -2.00 -13.60 4.53
CA PHE A 126 -2.19 -12.50 3.60
C PHE A 126 -2.50 -13.00 2.18
N GLY A 127 -1.83 -14.04 1.72
CA GLY A 127 -2.15 -14.69 0.45
C GLY A 127 -3.61 -15.16 0.38
N ASN A 128 -4.14 -15.72 1.48
CA ASN A 128 -5.55 -16.11 1.56
C ASN A 128 -6.50 -14.89 1.57
N ILE A 129 -6.12 -13.78 2.22
CA ILE A 129 -6.92 -12.54 2.19
C ILE A 129 -7.04 -12.05 0.74
N VAL A 130 -5.91 -11.88 0.04
CA VAL A 130 -5.90 -11.39 -1.35
C VAL A 130 -6.67 -12.31 -2.29
N LYS A 131 -6.48 -13.64 -2.15
CA LYS A 131 -7.15 -14.63 -2.99
C LYS A 131 -8.68 -14.57 -2.89
N ASN A 132 -9.21 -14.24 -1.72
CA ASN A 132 -10.63 -14.25 -1.43
C ASN A 132 -11.23 -12.84 -1.28
N LEU A 133 -10.49 -11.81 -1.72
CA LEU A 133 -10.94 -10.43 -1.63
C LEU A 133 -12.18 -10.21 -2.49
N THR A 134 -13.20 -9.57 -1.94
CA THR A 134 -14.36 -9.11 -2.70
C THR A 134 -14.07 -7.73 -3.26
N VAL A 135 -14.27 -7.54 -4.56
CA VAL A 135 -14.05 -6.25 -5.25
C VAL A 135 -15.40 -5.69 -5.68
N PHE A 136 -15.60 -4.38 -5.53
CA PHE A 136 -16.81 -3.66 -5.91
C PHE A 136 -16.52 -2.64 -7.03
N PRO A 137 -16.53 -3.06 -8.31
CA PRO A 137 -16.16 -2.18 -9.43
C PRO A 137 -17.07 -0.95 -9.56
N GLU A 138 -18.36 -1.08 -9.24
CA GLU A 138 -19.30 0.04 -9.32
C GLU A 138 -18.99 1.11 -8.25
N ASP A 139 -18.58 0.70 -7.06
CA ASP A 139 -18.15 1.63 -6.02
C ASP A 139 -16.83 2.32 -6.40
N MET A 140 -15.89 1.59 -7.01
CA MET A 140 -14.65 2.16 -7.56
C MET A 140 -14.96 3.22 -8.61
N LYS A 141 -15.87 2.92 -9.54
CA LYS A 141 -16.28 3.87 -10.58
C LYS A 141 -16.93 5.12 -9.98
N ARG A 142 -17.88 4.93 -9.07
CA ARG A 142 -18.51 6.05 -8.35
C ARG A 142 -17.48 6.94 -7.64
N ASN A 143 -16.46 6.34 -7.00
CA ASN A 143 -15.43 7.08 -6.31
C ASN A 143 -14.52 7.85 -7.28
N MET A 144 -14.20 7.29 -8.45
CA MET A 144 -13.49 8.02 -9.51
C MET A 144 -14.29 9.22 -10.00
N GLU A 145 -15.61 9.09 -10.12
CA GLU A 145 -16.51 10.14 -10.58
C GLU A 145 -16.82 11.19 -9.49
N SER A 146 -16.51 10.92 -8.22
CA SER A 146 -16.82 11.80 -7.08
C SER A 146 -16.13 13.16 -7.12
N THR A 147 -15.12 13.32 -7.95
CA THR A 147 -14.43 14.58 -8.21
C THR A 147 -14.90 15.28 -9.49
N PHE A 148 -16.06 14.93 -10.01
CA PHE A 148 -16.64 15.58 -11.20
C PHE A 148 -15.75 15.52 -12.45
N GLY A 149 -14.90 14.51 -12.57
CA GLY A 149 -13.94 14.35 -13.66
C GLY A 149 -12.64 15.13 -13.49
N LEU A 150 -12.39 15.80 -12.37
CA LEU A 150 -11.18 16.58 -12.13
C LEU A 150 -9.89 15.75 -12.11
N ILE A 151 -9.98 14.44 -11.88
CA ILE A 151 -8.83 13.51 -12.01
C ILE A 151 -8.20 13.58 -13.41
N TYR A 152 -8.93 13.99 -14.44
CA TYR A 152 -8.46 14.10 -15.82
C TYR A 152 -7.86 15.48 -16.16
N SER A 153 -7.91 16.46 -15.24
CA SER A 153 -7.47 17.85 -15.51
C SER A 153 -6.02 17.94 -16.00
N GLN A 154 -5.12 17.13 -15.42
CA GLN A 154 -3.73 17.06 -15.88
C GLN A 154 -3.63 16.54 -17.33
N ARG A 155 -4.41 15.53 -17.68
CA ARG A 155 -4.42 14.96 -19.03
C ARG A 155 -4.89 15.99 -20.06
N VAL A 156 -5.94 16.72 -19.73
CA VAL A 156 -6.45 17.84 -20.57
C VAL A 156 -5.36 18.88 -20.79
N MET A 157 -4.70 19.32 -19.73
CA MET A 157 -3.60 20.29 -19.81
C MET A 157 -2.47 19.79 -20.73
N LEU A 158 -2.05 18.52 -20.58
CA LEU A 158 -1.01 17.93 -21.42
C LEU A 158 -1.43 17.84 -22.87
N SER A 159 -2.68 17.47 -23.16
CA SER A 159 -3.21 17.42 -24.53
C SER A 159 -3.25 18.80 -25.20
N LEU A 160 -3.58 19.86 -24.47
CA LEU A 160 -3.51 21.23 -24.95
C LEU A 160 -2.07 21.66 -25.28
N ILE A 161 -1.09 21.25 -24.45
CA ILE A 161 0.34 21.52 -24.71
C ILE A 161 0.80 20.76 -25.98
N GLU A 162 0.41 19.51 -26.15
CA GLU A 162 0.69 18.71 -27.36
C GLU A 162 0.14 19.37 -28.64
N LYS A 163 -0.95 20.15 -28.53
CA LYS A 163 -1.56 20.94 -29.63
C LYS A 163 -0.95 22.33 -29.76
N GLY A 164 0.17 22.61 -29.13
CA GLY A 164 0.98 23.80 -29.30
C GLY A 164 0.64 24.97 -28.38
N MET A 165 -0.08 24.74 -27.26
CA MET A 165 -0.17 25.75 -26.21
C MET A 165 1.09 25.71 -25.34
N THR A 166 1.49 26.83 -24.77
CA THR A 166 2.50 26.85 -23.72
C THR A 166 1.92 26.22 -22.44
N ARG A 167 2.78 25.81 -21.55
CA ARG A 167 2.35 25.24 -20.25
C ARG A 167 1.53 26.25 -19.43
N GLU A 168 1.95 27.52 -19.47
CA GLU A 168 1.30 28.61 -18.74
C GLU A 168 -0.10 28.87 -19.32
N GLU A 169 -0.23 29.01 -20.63
CA GLU A 169 -1.53 29.18 -21.29
C GLU A 169 -2.49 28.03 -21.03
N ALA A 170 -2.00 26.76 -21.08
CA ALA A 170 -2.82 25.59 -20.80
C ALA A 170 -3.25 25.55 -19.32
N TYR A 171 -2.38 25.91 -18.40
CA TYR A 171 -2.69 25.99 -16.98
C TYR A 171 -3.73 27.07 -16.69
N ASP A 172 -3.53 28.28 -17.18
CA ASP A 172 -4.45 29.41 -17.00
C ASP A 172 -5.83 29.16 -17.63
N LEU A 173 -5.88 28.31 -18.66
CA LEU A 173 -7.14 27.90 -19.29
C LEU A 173 -7.88 26.85 -18.49
N VAL A 174 -7.16 25.87 -17.91
CA VAL A 174 -7.73 24.71 -17.23
C VAL A 174 -8.07 25.01 -15.76
N GLN A 175 -7.21 25.73 -15.04
CA GLN A 175 -7.37 25.99 -13.61
C GLN A 175 -8.71 26.64 -13.22
N PRO A 176 -9.20 27.71 -13.88
CA PRO A 176 -10.49 28.32 -13.52
C PRO A 176 -11.66 27.36 -13.69
N LYS A 177 -11.59 26.44 -14.67
CA LYS A 177 -12.61 25.43 -14.91
C LYS A 177 -12.60 24.33 -13.84
N THR A 178 -11.42 23.94 -13.37
CA THR A 178 -11.31 23.00 -12.25
C THR A 178 -11.85 23.61 -10.96
N ALA A 179 -11.58 24.88 -10.69
CA ALA A 179 -12.16 25.58 -9.55
C ALA A 179 -13.69 25.67 -9.67
N GLN A 180 -14.21 26.08 -10.83
CA GLN A 180 -15.65 26.15 -11.07
C GLN A 180 -16.35 24.78 -10.91
N SER A 181 -15.73 23.72 -11.42
CA SER A 181 -16.26 22.36 -11.29
C SER A 181 -16.35 21.94 -9.83
N TRP A 182 -15.28 22.16 -9.06
CA TRP A 182 -15.20 21.80 -7.65
C TRP A 182 -16.16 22.59 -6.77
N ASP A 183 -16.14 23.91 -6.90
CA ASP A 183 -16.92 24.82 -6.05
C ASP A 183 -18.43 24.69 -6.29
N ASN A 184 -18.83 24.47 -7.55
CA ASN A 184 -20.25 24.34 -7.95
C ASN A 184 -20.71 22.88 -8.01
N GLN A 185 -19.83 21.89 -7.78
CA GLN A 185 -20.15 20.46 -7.86
C GLN A 185 -20.77 20.07 -9.23
N VAL A 186 -20.16 20.56 -10.32
CA VAL A 186 -20.58 20.29 -11.69
C VAL A 186 -19.48 19.57 -12.47
N ASP A 187 -19.86 18.76 -13.43
CA ASP A 187 -18.90 18.00 -14.23
C ASP A 187 -17.93 18.92 -14.96
N PHE A 188 -16.65 18.53 -14.96
CA PHE A 188 -15.57 19.27 -15.58
C PHE A 188 -15.65 19.25 -17.12
N LYS A 189 -16.08 18.13 -17.71
CA LYS A 189 -16.16 17.95 -19.15
C LYS A 189 -17.04 19.00 -19.85
N PRO A 190 -18.29 19.29 -19.44
CA PRO A 190 -19.09 20.34 -20.04
C PRO A 190 -18.44 21.73 -19.99
N LEU A 191 -17.65 22.01 -18.95
CA LEU A 191 -16.92 23.29 -18.85
C LEU A 191 -15.78 23.40 -19.90
N LEU A 192 -15.20 22.27 -20.29
CA LEU A 192 -14.23 22.20 -21.37
C LEU A 192 -14.90 22.39 -22.75
N GLU A 193 -16.01 21.67 -22.96
CA GLU A 193 -16.78 21.73 -24.22
C GLU A 193 -17.36 23.11 -24.51
N ALA A 194 -17.67 23.89 -23.47
CA ALA A 194 -18.19 25.24 -23.60
C ALA A 194 -17.12 26.31 -23.91
N ASP A 195 -15.83 25.98 -23.84
CA ASP A 195 -14.75 26.95 -24.09
C ASP A 195 -14.18 26.79 -25.49
N GLU A 196 -14.38 27.83 -26.34
CA GLU A 196 -13.89 27.86 -27.72
C GLU A 196 -12.37 27.67 -27.85
N ARG A 197 -11.58 28.07 -26.84
CA ARG A 197 -10.12 27.89 -26.85
C ARG A 197 -9.73 26.42 -26.66
N VAL A 198 -10.55 25.65 -25.93
CA VAL A 198 -10.38 24.20 -25.76
C VAL A 198 -10.81 23.49 -27.04
N THR A 199 -12.02 23.76 -27.53
CA THR A 199 -12.61 23.10 -28.71
C THR A 199 -11.91 23.45 -30.02
N ALA A 200 -11.21 24.60 -30.12
CA ALA A 200 -10.33 24.91 -31.22
C ALA A 200 -9.06 24.05 -31.29
N LYS A 201 -8.66 23.44 -30.19
CA LYS A 201 -7.43 22.62 -30.07
C LYS A 201 -7.73 21.13 -29.93
N LEU A 202 -8.76 20.77 -29.19
CA LEU A 202 -9.14 19.39 -28.92
C LEU A 202 -10.46 19.08 -29.62
N SER A 203 -10.49 17.99 -30.36
CA SER A 203 -11.72 17.43 -30.91
C SER A 203 -12.60 16.84 -29.81
N GLN A 204 -13.89 16.67 -30.09
CA GLN A 204 -14.83 16.02 -29.19
C GLN A 204 -14.31 14.65 -28.70
N LYS A 205 -13.74 13.83 -29.59
CA LYS A 205 -13.15 12.53 -29.27
C LYS A 205 -11.95 12.59 -28.32
N GLU A 206 -11.23 13.70 -28.28
CA GLU A 206 -10.09 13.92 -27.38
C GLU A 206 -10.54 14.47 -26.03
N ILE A 207 -11.74 15.07 -25.96
CA ILE A 207 -12.37 15.53 -24.73
C ILE A 207 -13.14 14.38 -24.04
N ASP A 208 -13.68 13.43 -24.81
CA ASP A 208 -14.36 12.22 -24.34
C ASP A 208 -13.39 11.25 -23.67
#